data_dda158c4d45eb3dc678311a1740c59e0
#
_entry.id   dda158c4d45eb3dc678311a1740c59e0
#
_cell.length_a   1.000
_cell.length_b   1.000
_cell.length_c   1.000
_cell.angle_alpha   90.00
_cell.angle_beta   90.00
_cell.angle_gamma   90.00
#
_symmetry.space_group_name_H-M   'P 1'
#
loop_
_entity.id
_entity.type
_entity.pdbx_description
1 polymer ?
#
loop_
_entity_poly.entity_id
_entity_poly.type
_entity_poly.pdbx_seq_one_letter_code
_entity_poly.pdbx_strand_id
1 'polypeptide(L)'
;HIPHMLNYDIDILQIGARNMQNFELLKKVGSLGRPVILKRGLSATIEEWLMAAEYLLSSGTNDVILCERGIRTYEKATRNTLDLSAIPVLRSLTHLPIIVDPSHAVGIRDKVSPMALAGVAAGADGIIVEVHNNPEKAMSDGAQSLYPAQFEKLMRDIDVMCPVVGKEITHIRSSKSEKAENQVEAQKSTDEITCAYSGSRGAYAEQAINHYFDGTATPVSCNNFREVFQAVKDGKADFGMIPVENCLAGSVYENYDNLLRFDDISIVGSIKLRIEHSLLTCKGGNIDSIKTVYSHPQGFAQCQEFLQKHPEWKLVECSATTAAAQLVE
;
A
#
# COMPACT_ATOMS: atom_id res chain seq x y z
N HIS A 1 -3.28 27.56 4.35
CA HIS A 1 -3.29 26.54 5.42
C HIS A 1 -2.39 25.35 5.11
N ILE A 2 -2.25 24.90 3.84
CA ILE A 2 -1.43 23.73 3.46
C ILE A 2 0.02 23.82 3.99
N PRO A 3 0.79 24.93 3.79
CA PRO A 3 2.15 25.01 4.33
C PRO A 3 2.22 24.86 5.86
N HIS A 4 1.17 25.30 6.57
CA HIS A 4 1.10 25.14 8.01
C HIS A 4 0.82 23.70 8.43
N MET A 5 -0.03 23.00 7.68
CA MET A 5 -0.32 21.57 7.91
C MET A 5 0.91 20.67 7.69
N LEU A 6 1.78 21.05 6.75
CA LEU A 6 3.00 20.30 6.45
C LEU A 6 4.06 20.35 7.57
N ASN A 7 3.93 21.29 8.52
CA ASN A 7 4.79 21.34 9.72
C ASN A 7 4.45 20.22 10.72
N TYR A 8 3.32 19.55 10.54
CA TYR A 8 2.91 18.40 11.33
C TYR A 8 3.10 17.14 10.50
N ASP A 9 3.44 16.06 11.14
CA ASP A 9 3.64 14.76 10.48
C ASP A 9 2.28 14.13 10.15
N ILE A 10 1.68 14.59 9.06
CA ILE A 10 0.36 14.15 8.59
C ILE A 10 0.59 13.07 7.54
N ASP A 11 0.07 11.86 7.79
CA ASP A 11 0.20 10.72 6.89
C ASP A 11 -0.70 10.83 5.66
N ILE A 12 -1.97 11.22 5.84
CA ILE A 12 -2.99 11.26 4.79
C ILE A 12 -3.74 12.60 4.83
N LEU A 13 -3.91 13.23 3.66
CA LEU A 13 -4.73 14.42 3.50
C LEU A 13 -6.14 14.05 3.06
N GLN A 14 -7.17 14.70 3.61
CA GLN A 14 -8.55 14.48 3.22
C GLN A 14 -9.15 15.70 2.52
N ILE A 15 -9.67 15.49 1.30
CA ILE A 15 -10.46 16.48 0.56
C ILE A 15 -11.95 16.23 0.83
N GLY A 16 -12.58 17.17 1.51
CA GLY A 16 -14.01 17.11 1.79
C GLY A 16 -14.87 17.22 0.53
N ALA A 17 -16.07 16.65 0.58
CA ALA A 17 -17.01 16.58 -0.56
C ALA A 17 -17.29 17.94 -1.23
N ARG A 18 -17.34 19.04 -0.46
CA ARG A 18 -17.56 20.39 -0.99
C ARG A 18 -16.40 20.91 -1.85
N ASN A 19 -15.21 20.32 -1.72
CA ASN A 19 -14.00 20.69 -2.44
C ASN A 19 -13.62 19.67 -3.52
N MET A 20 -14.45 18.69 -3.81
CA MET A 20 -14.17 17.70 -4.86
C MET A 20 -13.90 18.35 -6.22
N GLN A 21 -14.58 19.43 -6.54
CA GLN A 21 -14.41 20.18 -7.79
C GLN A 21 -13.55 21.45 -7.64
N ASN A 22 -12.86 21.60 -6.52
CA ASN A 22 -11.88 22.69 -6.35
C ASN A 22 -10.55 22.30 -6.97
N PHE A 23 -10.47 22.34 -8.30
CA PHE A 23 -9.33 21.83 -9.08
C PHE A 23 -8.00 22.49 -8.70
N GLU A 24 -8.00 23.76 -8.35
CA GLU A 24 -6.78 24.43 -7.86
C GLU A 24 -6.28 23.84 -6.54
N LEU A 25 -7.21 23.50 -5.64
CA LEU A 25 -6.88 22.81 -4.40
C LEU A 25 -6.37 21.39 -4.68
N LEU A 26 -7.03 20.65 -5.60
CA LEU A 26 -6.63 19.30 -5.98
C LEU A 26 -5.21 19.25 -6.54
N LYS A 27 -4.90 20.13 -7.50
CA LYS A 27 -3.54 20.25 -8.07
C LYS A 27 -2.50 20.55 -6.98
N LYS A 28 -2.80 21.50 -6.10
CA LYS A 28 -1.90 21.88 -5.01
C LYS A 28 -1.69 20.75 -4.01
N VAL A 29 -2.73 19.99 -3.67
CA VAL A 29 -2.63 18.85 -2.76
C VAL A 29 -1.90 17.69 -3.45
N GLY A 30 -2.22 17.38 -4.70
CA GLY A 30 -1.54 16.35 -5.48
C GLY A 30 -0.04 16.59 -5.59
N SER A 31 0.40 17.85 -5.79
CA SER A 31 1.82 18.20 -5.88
C SER A 31 2.63 17.96 -4.59
N LEU A 32 1.98 17.64 -3.48
CA LEU A 32 2.65 17.32 -2.21
C LEU A 32 3.17 15.87 -2.17
N GLY A 33 2.74 15.00 -3.09
CA GLY A 33 3.14 13.60 -3.14
C GLY A 33 2.71 12.76 -1.92
N ARG A 34 1.70 13.21 -1.16
CA ARG A 34 1.16 12.50 0.00
C ARG A 34 -0.13 11.78 -0.35
N PRO A 35 -0.48 10.68 0.35
CA PRO A 35 -1.77 10.01 0.18
C PRO A 35 -2.95 10.95 0.40
N VAL A 36 -4.01 10.80 -0.40
CA VAL A 36 -5.19 11.67 -0.36
C VAL A 36 -6.48 10.86 -0.34
N ILE A 37 -7.34 11.11 0.64
CA ILE A 37 -8.73 10.67 0.63
C ILE A 37 -9.57 11.73 -0.10
N LEU A 38 -10.19 11.35 -1.22
CA LEU A 38 -11.07 12.21 -1.99
C LEU A 38 -12.54 11.81 -1.76
N LYS A 39 -13.28 12.62 -1.00
CA LYS A 39 -14.72 12.40 -0.75
C LYS A 39 -15.54 12.84 -1.95
N ARG A 40 -16.48 11.99 -2.37
CA ARG A 40 -17.42 12.26 -3.47
C ARG A 40 -18.26 13.51 -3.18
N GLY A 41 -18.43 14.36 -4.18
CA GLY A 41 -19.33 15.51 -4.13
C GLY A 41 -20.79 15.09 -3.99
N LEU A 42 -21.59 15.93 -3.32
CA LEU A 42 -23.00 15.60 -2.97
C LEU A 42 -23.92 15.35 -4.18
N SER A 43 -23.55 15.86 -5.34
CA SER A 43 -24.31 15.72 -6.60
C SER A 43 -23.39 15.28 -7.75
N ALA A 44 -22.21 14.74 -7.42
CA ALA A 44 -21.22 14.32 -8.40
C ALA A 44 -21.55 12.93 -8.98
N THR A 45 -21.44 12.82 -10.30
CA THR A 45 -21.43 11.52 -10.98
C THR A 45 -20.16 10.74 -10.65
N ILE A 46 -20.14 9.44 -10.95
CA ILE A 46 -18.93 8.61 -10.81
C ILE A 46 -17.83 9.14 -11.74
N GLU A 47 -18.16 9.54 -12.96
CA GLU A 47 -17.23 10.09 -13.93
C GLU A 47 -16.58 11.39 -13.43
N GLU A 48 -17.37 12.35 -12.94
CA GLU A 48 -16.85 13.59 -12.35
C GLU A 48 -15.92 13.32 -11.16
N TRP A 49 -16.24 12.32 -10.37
CA TRP A 49 -15.42 11.92 -9.21
C TRP A 49 -14.10 11.29 -9.63
N LEU A 50 -14.10 10.40 -10.63
CA LEU A 50 -12.88 9.84 -11.22
C LEU A 50 -12.00 10.90 -11.88
N MET A 51 -12.62 11.84 -12.63
CA MET A 51 -11.87 12.98 -13.21
C MET A 51 -11.23 13.85 -12.11
N ALA A 52 -11.91 14.06 -11.01
CA ALA A 52 -11.34 14.79 -9.86
C ALA A 52 -10.15 14.03 -9.24
N ALA A 53 -10.23 12.70 -9.15
CA ALA A 53 -9.09 11.88 -8.71
C ALA A 53 -7.89 11.97 -9.68
N GLU A 54 -8.14 12.04 -10.98
CA GLU A 54 -7.11 12.20 -12.00
C GLU A 54 -6.36 13.54 -11.87
N TYR A 55 -7.00 14.62 -11.45
CA TYR A 55 -6.30 15.86 -11.13
C TYR A 55 -5.28 15.70 -9.99
N LEU A 56 -5.58 14.89 -8.99
CA LEU A 56 -4.63 14.56 -7.91
C LEU A 56 -3.46 13.74 -8.45
N LEU A 57 -3.77 12.65 -9.18
CA LEU A 57 -2.78 11.73 -9.73
C LEU A 57 -1.83 12.43 -10.71
N SER A 58 -2.38 13.20 -11.66
CA SER A 58 -1.58 13.95 -12.65
C SER A 58 -0.72 15.07 -12.03
N SER A 59 -1.06 15.50 -10.82
CA SER A 59 -0.31 16.52 -10.10
C SER A 59 0.84 15.98 -9.23
N GLY A 60 0.98 14.65 -9.06
CA GLY A 60 2.17 14.05 -8.46
C GLY A 60 1.95 13.10 -7.29
N THR A 61 0.72 12.95 -6.73
CA THR A 61 0.44 11.86 -5.78
C THR A 61 0.04 10.58 -6.52
N ASN A 62 0.54 9.43 -6.08
CA ASN A 62 0.12 8.12 -6.61
C ASN A 62 -0.91 7.43 -5.71
N ASP A 63 -1.14 7.95 -4.52
CA ASP A 63 -1.94 7.32 -3.48
C ASP A 63 -3.25 8.10 -3.27
N VAL A 64 -4.28 7.76 -4.04
CA VAL A 64 -5.62 8.34 -3.92
C VAL A 64 -6.60 7.29 -3.47
N ILE A 65 -7.38 7.58 -2.43
CA ILE A 65 -8.44 6.75 -1.89
C ILE A 65 -9.78 7.43 -2.17
N LEU A 66 -10.68 6.75 -2.83
CA LEU A 66 -12.04 7.23 -3.10
C LEU A 66 -12.93 6.98 -1.87
N CYS A 67 -13.68 8.00 -1.43
CA CYS A 67 -14.58 7.87 -0.29
C CYS A 67 -16.02 8.22 -0.68
N GLU A 68 -16.88 7.18 -0.78
CA GLU A 68 -18.33 7.37 -0.92
C GLU A 68 -18.92 7.81 0.41
N ARG A 69 -19.62 8.94 0.45
CA ARG A 69 -20.14 9.57 1.66
C ARG A 69 -21.61 10.01 1.55
N GLY A 70 -22.31 9.46 0.58
CA GLY A 70 -23.70 9.78 0.27
C GLY A 70 -23.86 10.93 -0.72
N ILE A 71 -24.86 10.80 -1.52
CA ILE A 71 -25.30 11.78 -2.52
C ILE A 71 -26.66 12.36 -2.16
N ARG A 72 -26.97 13.54 -2.64
CA ARG A 72 -28.30 14.13 -2.53
C ARG A 72 -29.28 13.40 -3.44
N THR A 73 -30.40 13.00 -2.85
CA THR A 73 -31.54 12.45 -3.57
C THR A 73 -32.82 13.17 -3.12
N TYR A 74 -33.95 12.77 -3.63
CA TYR A 74 -35.26 13.27 -3.20
C TYR A 74 -35.64 12.77 -1.78
N GLU A 75 -34.99 11.67 -1.29
CA GLU A 75 -35.27 11.13 0.04
C GLU A 75 -34.68 12.00 1.13
N LYS A 76 -35.44 12.24 2.20
CA LYS A 76 -35.09 13.14 3.32
C LYS A 76 -35.07 12.44 4.68
N ALA A 77 -35.38 11.13 4.72
CA ALA A 77 -35.34 10.35 5.96
C ALA A 77 -33.91 10.20 6.52
N THR A 78 -32.91 10.31 5.66
CA THR A 78 -31.50 10.40 6.02
C THR A 78 -30.87 11.68 5.48
N ARG A 79 -29.71 12.08 6.01
CA ARG A 79 -29.00 13.30 5.57
C ARG A 79 -28.65 13.26 4.09
N ASN A 80 -28.17 12.10 3.60
CA ASN A 80 -27.91 11.78 2.20
C ASN A 80 -28.21 10.30 1.98
N THR A 81 -28.30 9.88 0.74
CA THR A 81 -28.39 8.48 0.36
C THR A 81 -27.01 7.91 0.12
N LEU A 82 -26.57 6.90 0.89
CA LEU A 82 -25.32 6.20 0.64
C LEU A 82 -25.45 5.36 -0.62
N ASP A 83 -24.71 5.70 -1.67
CA ASP A 83 -24.75 5.02 -2.96
C ASP A 83 -23.80 3.82 -2.96
N LEU A 84 -24.26 2.71 -2.43
CA LEU A 84 -23.49 1.47 -2.39
C LEU A 84 -23.26 0.86 -3.77
N SER A 85 -24.13 1.16 -4.75
CA SER A 85 -23.97 0.70 -6.13
C SER A 85 -22.73 1.32 -6.82
N ALA A 86 -22.26 2.47 -6.34
CA ALA A 86 -21.04 3.07 -6.84
C ALA A 86 -19.80 2.17 -6.62
N ILE A 87 -19.78 1.35 -5.55
CA ILE A 87 -18.60 0.52 -5.19
C ILE A 87 -18.29 -0.50 -6.30
N PRO A 88 -19.18 -1.43 -6.67
CA PRO A 88 -18.92 -2.39 -7.73
C PRO A 88 -18.71 -1.74 -9.10
N VAL A 89 -19.35 -0.60 -9.37
CA VAL A 89 -19.12 0.16 -10.62
C VAL A 89 -17.71 0.72 -10.65
N LEU A 90 -17.27 1.39 -9.60
CA LEU A 90 -15.89 1.92 -9.50
C LEU A 90 -14.84 0.81 -9.60
N ARG A 91 -15.12 -0.35 -9.01
CA ARG A 91 -14.20 -1.50 -9.06
C ARG A 91 -13.90 -1.96 -10.49
N SER A 92 -14.81 -1.78 -11.43
CA SER A 92 -14.60 -2.07 -12.86
C SER A 92 -13.92 -0.94 -13.64
N LEU A 93 -13.86 0.28 -13.07
CA LEU A 93 -13.35 1.48 -13.76
C LEU A 93 -11.98 1.92 -13.25
N THR A 94 -11.60 1.56 -12.03
CA THR A 94 -10.35 2.02 -11.41
C THR A 94 -9.75 0.97 -10.47
N HIS A 95 -8.43 1.05 -10.30
CA HIS A 95 -7.68 0.28 -9.30
C HIS A 95 -7.61 0.97 -7.93
N LEU A 96 -8.07 2.21 -7.82
CA LEU A 96 -7.97 2.99 -6.59
C LEU A 96 -8.78 2.32 -5.45
N PRO A 97 -8.27 2.36 -4.21
CA PRO A 97 -9.03 1.90 -3.04
C PRO A 97 -10.32 2.71 -2.86
N ILE A 98 -11.39 2.02 -2.46
CA ILE A 98 -12.71 2.60 -2.27
C ILE A 98 -13.14 2.37 -0.81
N ILE A 99 -13.39 3.44 -0.08
CA ILE A 99 -13.91 3.40 1.28
C ILE A 99 -15.30 4.03 1.36
N VAL A 100 -16.04 3.73 2.41
CA VAL A 100 -17.38 4.31 2.65
C VAL A 100 -17.41 5.09 3.95
N ASP A 101 -18.16 6.18 3.96
CA ASP A 101 -18.42 7.05 5.11
C ASP A 101 -19.92 7.06 5.40
N PRO A 102 -20.44 6.06 6.12
CA PRO A 102 -21.84 5.98 6.47
C PRO A 102 -22.27 7.07 7.45
N SER A 103 -21.38 7.56 8.32
CA SER A 103 -21.69 8.62 9.28
C SER A 103 -22.17 9.89 8.60
N HIS A 104 -21.43 10.38 7.61
CA HIS A 104 -21.79 11.57 6.86
C HIS A 104 -22.87 11.31 5.80
N ALA A 105 -23.06 10.05 5.40
CA ALA A 105 -24.15 9.68 4.50
C ALA A 105 -25.48 9.75 5.22
N VAL A 106 -25.70 8.92 6.23
CA VAL A 106 -27.01 8.81 6.87
C VAL A 106 -27.29 9.87 7.93
N GLY A 107 -26.27 10.35 8.64
CA GLY A 107 -26.40 11.39 9.64
C GLY A 107 -27.12 10.99 10.93
N ILE A 108 -27.40 9.70 11.14
CA ILE A 108 -28.15 9.12 12.25
C ILE A 108 -27.37 7.95 12.81
N ARG A 109 -27.00 8.03 14.10
CA ARG A 109 -26.15 7.05 14.79
C ARG A 109 -26.57 5.58 14.59
N ASP A 110 -27.84 5.28 14.82
CA ASP A 110 -28.35 3.91 14.73
C ASP A 110 -28.34 3.31 13.33
N LYS A 111 -28.15 4.13 12.31
CA LYS A 111 -28.08 3.73 10.90
C LYS A 111 -26.65 3.55 10.41
N VAL A 112 -25.65 4.06 11.16
CA VAL A 112 -24.24 4.02 10.77
C VAL A 112 -23.72 2.58 10.66
N SER A 113 -23.89 1.77 11.70
CA SER A 113 -23.38 0.38 11.71
C SER A 113 -23.99 -0.50 10.62
N PRO A 114 -25.33 -0.54 10.40
CA PRO A 114 -25.90 -1.30 9.30
C PRO A 114 -25.35 -0.87 7.92
N MET A 115 -25.18 0.43 7.70
CA MET A 115 -24.67 0.94 6.42
C MET A 115 -23.16 0.72 6.25
N ALA A 116 -22.38 0.70 7.34
CA ALA A 116 -20.98 0.30 7.30
C ALA A 116 -20.84 -1.17 6.86
N LEU A 117 -21.61 -2.07 7.47
CA LEU A 117 -21.64 -3.49 7.11
C LEU A 117 -22.08 -3.69 5.65
N ALA A 118 -23.12 -2.98 5.21
CA ALA A 118 -23.57 -3.04 3.82
C ALA A 118 -22.49 -2.53 2.85
N GLY A 119 -21.69 -1.53 3.23
CA GLY A 119 -20.54 -1.05 2.46
C GLY A 119 -19.45 -2.10 2.31
N VAL A 120 -19.11 -2.81 3.38
CA VAL A 120 -18.17 -3.94 3.34
C VAL A 120 -18.72 -5.06 2.45
N ALA A 121 -20.01 -5.41 2.60
CA ALA A 121 -20.67 -6.41 1.76
C ALA A 121 -20.69 -6.04 0.28
N ALA A 122 -20.79 -4.75 -0.06
CA ALA A 122 -20.68 -4.24 -1.43
C ALA A 122 -19.24 -4.26 -2.00
N GLY A 123 -18.25 -4.58 -1.18
CA GLY A 123 -16.84 -4.71 -1.59
C GLY A 123 -15.97 -3.50 -1.32
N ALA A 124 -16.36 -2.58 -0.41
CA ALA A 124 -15.49 -1.49 0.02
C ALA A 124 -14.19 -2.01 0.66
N ASP A 125 -13.08 -1.28 0.46
CA ASP A 125 -11.76 -1.61 1.03
C ASP A 125 -11.58 -1.08 2.45
N GLY A 126 -12.49 -0.25 2.91
CA GLY A 126 -12.47 0.29 4.27
C GLY A 126 -13.70 1.12 4.60
N ILE A 127 -13.77 1.51 5.84
CA ILE A 127 -14.81 2.41 6.37
C ILE A 127 -14.18 3.60 7.07
N ILE A 128 -14.89 4.72 7.10
CA ILE A 128 -14.59 5.87 7.95
C ILE A 128 -15.87 6.23 8.72
N VAL A 129 -15.80 6.26 10.04
CA VAL A 129 -16.94 6.55 10.90
C VAL A 129 -16.57 7.55 11.99
N GLU A 130 -17.55 8.34 12.40
CA GLU A 130 -17.43 9.23 13.55
C GLU A 130 -17.59 8.43 14.85
N VAL A 131 -16.65 8.59 15.77
CA VAL A 131 -16.70 7.98 17.12
C VAL A 131 -16.40 9.05 18.15
N HIS A 132 -17.20 9.11 19.20
CA HIS A 132 -17.00 10.06 20.28
C HIS A 132 -17.33 9.43 21.63
N ASN A 133 -16.53 9.72 22.66
CA ASN A 133 -16.74 9.17 24.01
C ASN A 133 -18.06 9.67 24.68
N ASN A 134 -18.53 10.85 24.28
CA ASN A 134 -19.80 11.43 24.70
C ASN A 134 -20.45 12.21 23.53
N PRO A 135 -21.11 11.52 22.59
CA PRO A 135 -21.70 12.12 21.40
C PRO A 135 -22.66 13.29 21.68
N GLU A 136 -23.36 13.27 22.81
CA GLU A 136 -24.29 14.33 23.22
C GLU A 136 -23.55 15.66 23.52
N LYS A 137 -22.26 15.61 23.80
CA LYS A 137 -21.40 16.77 24.06
C LYS A 137 -20.42 17.05 22.92
N ALA A 138 -20.53 16.33 21.80
CA ALA A 138 -19.67 16.55 20.66
C ALA A 138 -19.85 17.98 20.11
N MET A 139 -18.77 18.66 19.78
CA MET A 139 -18.80 20.00 19.20
C MET A 139 -19.37 20.00 17.78
N SER A 140 -19.29 18.87 17.07
CA SER A 140 -19.86 18.67 15.75
C SER A 140 -20.25 17.19 15.59
N ASP A 141 -21.20 16.91 14.70
CA ASP A 141 -21.56 15.57 14.21
C ASP A 141 -21.96 14.54 15.30
N GLY A 142 -22.35 14.99 16.49
CA GLY A 142 -22.74 14.11 17.61
C GLY A 142 -23.91 13.19 17.31
N ALA A 143 -24.88 13.62 16.51
CA ALA A 143 -26.06 12.83 16.15
C ALA A 143 -25.71 11.56 15.34
N GLN A 144 -24.60 11.58 14.62
CA GLN A 144 -24.11 10.47 13.79
C GLN A 144 -22.93 9.72 14.40
N SER A 145 -22.34 10.24 15.49
CA SER A 145 -21.17 9.63 16.14
C SER A 145 -21.56 8.39 16.92
N LEU A 146 -20.80 7.32 16.74
CA LEU A 146 -20.92 6.10 17.55
C LEU A 146 -20.29 6.30 18.94
N TYR A 147 -20.80 5.62 19.94
CA TYR A 147 -20.07 5.40 21.19
C TYR A 147 -18.93 4.39 20.97
N PRO A 148 -17.84 4.43 21.75
CA PRO A 148 -16.75 3.46 21.63
C PRO A 148 -17.21 2.00 21.66
N ALA A 149 -18.14 1.65 22.53
CA ALA A 149 -18.70 0.28 22.59
C ALA A 149 -19.49 -0.12 21.32
N GLN A 150 -20.15 0.84 20.67
CA GLN A 150 -20.83 0.58 19.39
C GLN A 150 -19.82 0.38 18.26
N PHE A 151 -18.74 1.15 18.27
CA PHE A 151 -17.65 0.99 17.31
C PHE A 151 -16.93 -0.34 17.49
N GLU A 152 -16.61 -0.72 18.73
CA GLU A 152 -16.04 -2.04 19.03
C GLU A 152 -16.92 -3.19 18.52
N LYS A 153 -18.23 -3.10 18.76
CA LYS A 153 -19.18 -4.07 18.20
C LYS A 153 -19.16 -4.09 16.68
N LEU A 154 -19.18 -2.92 16.03
CA LEU A 154 -19.11 -2.79 14.59
C LEU A 154 -17.85 -3.47 14.03
N MET A 155 -16.68 -3.25 14.65
CA MET A 155 -15.43 -3.86 14.19
C MET A 155 -15.44 -5.39 14.32
N ARG A 156 -16.02 -5.95 15.38
CA ARG A 156 -16.22 -7.41 15.50
C ARG A 156 -17.17 -7.95 14.42
N ASP A 157 -18.26 -7.24 14.15
CA ASP A 157 -19.21 -7.64 13.10
C ASP A 157 -18.56 -7.61 11.71
N ILE A 158 -17.69 -6.63 11.43
CA ILE A 158 -16.92 -6.53 10.20
C ILE A 158 -15.90 -7.68 10.09
N ASP A 159 -15.20 -8.02 11.16
CA ASP A 159 -14.24 -9.11 11.19
C ASP A 159 -14.88 -10.45 10.79
N VAL A 160 -16.09 -10.70 11.25
CA VAL A 160 -16.87 -11.88 10.86
C VAL A 160 -17.34 -11.80 9.40
N MET A 161 -17.61 -10.61 8.88
CA MET A 161 -18.11 -10.41 7.51
C MET A 161 -17.01 -10.45 6.44
N CYS A 162 -15.81 -9.95 6.75
CA CYS A 162 -14.71 -9.83 5.80
C CYS A 162 -14.41 -11.14 5.03
N PRO A 163 -14.28 -12.32 5.69
CA PRO A 163 -14.03 -13.57 4.98
C PRO A 163 -15.15 -13.95 4.00
N VAL A 164 -16.41 -13.61 4.30
CA VAL A 164 -17.57 -13.89 3.43
C VAL A 164 -17.46 -13.17 2.09
N VAL A 165 -16.85 -11.99 2.08
CA VAL A 165 -16.65 -11.15 0.88
C VAL A 165 -15.22 -11.22 0.34
N GLY A 166 -14.42 -12.18 0.81
CA GLY A 166 -13.04 -12.39 0.36
C GLY A 166 -12.08 -11.28 0.78
N LYS A 167 -12.31 -10.67 1.94
CA LYS A 167 -11.47 -9.61 2.53
C LYS A 167 -10.99 -10.00 3.92
N GLU A 168 -10.01 -9.27 4.41
CA GLU A 168 -9.46 -9.42 5.76
C GLU A 168 -9.29 -8.04 6.41
N ILE A 169 -9.39 -7.98 7.74
CA ILE A 169 -9.07 -6.77 8.49
C ILE A 169 -7.56 -6.69 8.66
N THR A 170 -6.97 -5.55 8.32
CA THR A 170 -5.58 -5.27 8.63
C THR A 170 -5.44 -4.94 10.12
N HIS A 171 -4.79 -5.82 10.88
CA HIS A 171 -4.45 -5.58 12.28
C HIS A 171 -3.13 -4.81 12.37
N ILE A 172 -3.20 -3.54 12.76
CA ILE A 172 -2.01 -2.74 13.05
C ILE A 172 -1.53 -3.14 14.45
N ARG A 173 -0.43 -3.88 14.56
CA ARG A 173 0.25 -4.13 15.84
C ARG A 173 0.83 -2.82 16.33
N SER A 174 0.30 -2.26 17.41
CA SER A 174 0.90 -1.07 18.02
C SER A 174 2.14 -1.51 18.81
N SER A 175 3.26 -0.85 18.60
CA SER A 175 4.53 -1.08 19.33
C SER A 175 4.43 -0.90 20.86
N LYS A 176 3.25 -0.47 21.36
CA LYS A 176 2.96 -0.36 22.79
C LYS A 176 2.35 -1.63 23.41
N SER A 177 1.73 -2.52 22.61
CA SER A 177 1.19 -3.79 23.10
C SER A 177 2.28 -4.84 23.32
N GLU A 178 3.42 -4.76 22.61
CA GLU A 178 4.53 -5.70 22.78
C GLU A 178 5.19 -5.66 24.16
N LYS A 179 5.08 -4.52 24.89
CA LYS A 179 5.63 -4.44 26.26
C LYS A 179 4.71 -5.00 27.36
N ALA A 180 3.41 -5.14 27.11
CA ALA A 180 2.46 -5.67 28.08
C ALA A 180 2.20 -7.18 27.90
N GLU A 181 2.28 -7.70 26.67
CA GLU A 181 2.08 -9.13 26.38
C GLU A 181 3.32 -9.98 26.65
N ASN A 182 4.53 -9.39 26.62
CA ASN A 182 5.78 -10.09 26.94
C ASN A 182 5.97 -10.47 28.42
N GLN A 183 4.99 -10.19 29.29
CA GLN A 183 5.03 -10.63 30.70
C GLN A 183 4.12 -11.83 31.02
N VAL A 184 3.30 -12.32 30.10
CA VAL A 184 2.36 -13.43 30.36
C VAL A 184 2.59 -14.66 29.48
N GLU A 185 3.37 -14.58 28.39
CA GLU A 185 3.65 -15.75 27.53
C GLU A 185 5.15 -16.04 27.36
N ALA A 186 5.82 -16.28 28.47
CA ALA A 186 7.14 -16.90 28.47
C ALA A 186 7.04 -18.44 28.41
N GLN A 187 6.31 -18.97 27.41
CA GLN A 187 6.38 -20.38 27.00
C GLN A 187 5.61 -20.62 25.71
N LYS A 188 6.15 -20.15 24.54
CA LYS A 188 5.98 -20.81 23.23
C LYS A 188 7.20 -20.50 22.37
N SER A 189 7.70 -21.52 21.71
CA SER A 189 8.85 -21.56 20.82
C SER A 189 8.90 -20.32 19.89
N THR A 190 10.05 -19.66 19.84
CA THR A 190 10.40 -18.67 18.82
C THR A 190 10.48 -19.39 17.48
N ASP A 191 9.39 -19.52 16.76
CA ASP A 191 9.44 -19.84 15.33
C ASP A 191 9.95 -18.59 14.62
N GLU A 192 11.23 -18.61 14.28
CA GLU A 192 11.92 -17.59 13.51
C GLU A 192 11.27 -17.49 12.14
N ILE A 193 10.59 -16.37 11.84
CA ILE A 193 9.94 -16.16 10.54
C ILE A 193 10.99 -16.27 9.44
N THR A 194 10.75 -17.12 8.44
CA THR A 194 11.65 -17.31 7.32
C THR A 194 11.02 -16.77 6.02
N CYS A 195 11.81 -16.07 5.21
CA CYS A 195 11.35 -15.52 3.94
C CYS A 195 12.32 -15.87 2.81
N ALA A 196 11.85 -16.68 1.86
CA ALA A 196 12.62 -17.09 0.68
C ALA A 196 12.69 -15.94 -0.34
N TYR A 197 13.84 -15.80 -1.02
CA TYR A 197 14.03 -14.83 -2.10
C TYR A 197 15.00 -15.38 -3.15
N SER A 198 14.92 -14.86 -4.37
CA SER A 198 15.87 -15.21 -5.44
C SER A 198 17.05 -14.25 -5.45
N GLY A 199 18.25 -14.81 -5.45
CA GLY A 199 19.49 -14.06 -5.53
C GLY A 199 20.44 -14.33 -4.36
N SER A 200 21.63 -13.72 -4.41
CA SER A 200 22.65 -13.81 -3.37
C SER A 200 22.43 -12.79 -2.25
N ARG A 201 23.12 -13.00 -1.13
CA ARG A 201 23.14 -12.05 -0.01
C ARG A 201 23.50 -10.64 -0.50
N GLY A 202 22.78 -9.62 -0.02
CA GLY A 202 22.89 -8.24 -0.45
C GLY A 202 22.01 -7.88 -1.67
N ALA A 203 21.19 -8.80 -2.20
CA ALA A 203 20.25 -8.51 -3.26
C ALA A 203 19.11 -7.57 -2.79
N TYR A 204 18.52 -6.83 -3.71
CA TYR A 204 17.37 -5.95 -3.41
C TYR A 204 16.17 -6.70 -2.79
N ALA A 205 15.98 -7.97 -3.13
CA ALA A 205 14.95 -8.79 -2.53
C ALA A 205 15.21 -9.04 -1.03
N GLU A 206 16.46 -9.26 -0.61
CA GLU A 206 16.84 -9.34 0.80
C GLU A 206 16.61 -8.00 1.53
N GLN A 207 16.95 -6.88 0.89
CA GLN A 207 16.65 -5.55 1.42
C GLN A 207 15.16 -5.33 1.58
N ALA A 208 14.34 -5.79 0.61
CA ALA A 208 12.89 -5.73 0.69
C ALA A 208 12.35 -6.55 1.87
N ILE A 209 12.90 -7.74 2.13
CA ILE A 209 12.54 -8.56 3.31
C ILE A 209 12.83 -7.79 4.60
N ASN A 210 14.04 -7.25 4.73
CA ASN A 210 14.42 -6.51 5.92
C ASN A 210 13.51 -5.30 6.16
N HIS A 211 13.10 -4.59 5.09
CA HIS A 211 12.16 -3.47 5.20
C HIS A 211 10.73 -3.91 5.53
N TYR A 212 10.24 -5.00 4.92
CA TYR A 212 8.87 -5.45 5.09
C TYR A 212 8.63 -6.07 6.48
N PHE A 213 9.62 -6.79 6.99
CA PHE A 213 9.56 -7.49 8.29
C PHE A 213 10.34 -6.76 9.40
N ASP A 214 10.73 -5.50 9.21
CA ASP A 214 11.52 -4.71 10.19
C ASP A 214 12.75 -5.47 10.74
N GLY A 215 13.39 -6.28 9.90
CA GLY A 215 14.55 -7.08 10.26
C GLY A 215 14.28 -8.32 11.13
N THR A 216 13.00 -8.69 11.33
CA THR A 216 12.62 -9.84 12.18
C THR A 216 12.60 -11.17 11.44
N ALA A 217 12.58 -11.15 10.10
CA ALA A 217 12.58 -12.37 9.29
C ALA A 217 13.98 -12.78 8.87
N THR A 218 14.25 -14.09 8.88
CA THR A 218 15.50 -14.68 8.37
C THR A 218 15.37 -14.89 6.86
N PRO A 219 16.22 -14.23 6.03
CA PRO A 219 16.20 -14.40 4.58
C PRO A 219 16.77 -15.77 4.15
N VAL A 220 16.06 -16.47 3.27
CA VAL A 220 16.46 -17.76 2.69
C VAL A 220 16.72 -17.60 1.19
N SER A 221 17.98 -17.67 0.77
CA SER A 221 18.39 -17.52 -0.64
C SER A 221 18.00 -18.72 -1.49
N CYS A 222 17.41 -18.46 -2.67
CA CYS A 222 17.07 -19.42 -3.71
C CYS A 222 17.76 -19.04 -5.03
N ASN A 223 17.97 -20.00 -5.93
CA ASN A 223 18.68 -19.75 -7.18
C ASN A 223 17.82 -19.01 -8.24
N ASN A 224 16.50 -19.21 -8.19
CA ASN A 224 15.56 -18.62 -9.14
C ASN A 224 14.19 -18.38 -8.49
N PHE A 225 13.31 -17.67 -9.17
CA PHE A 225 11.98 -17.33 -8.64
C PHE A 225 11.12 -18.57 -8.40
N ARG A 226 11.17 -19.57 -9.26
CA ARG A 226 10.39 -20.79 -9.09
C ARG A 226 10.75 -21.53 -7.80
N GLU A 227 12.03 -21.55 -7.42
CA GLU A 227 12.48 -22.14 -6.16
C GLU A 227 11.94 -21.39 -4.94
N VAL A 228 11.71 -20.06 -5.04
CA VAL A 228 11.06 -19.29 -3.98
C VAL A 228 9.65 -19.78 -3.74
N PHE A 229 8.85 -19.93 -4.80
CA PHE A 229 7.49 -20.48 -4.70
C PHE A 229 7.50 -21.91 -4.16
N GLN A 230 8.43 -22.74 -4.62
CA GLN A 230 8.55 -24.12 -4.15
C GLN A 230 8.94 -24.19 -2.67
N ALA A 231 9.83 -23.30 -2.20
CA ALA A 231 10.23 -23.25 -0.80
C ALA A 231 9.06 -22.92 0.13
N VAL A 232 8.19 -21.97 -0.28
CA VAL A 232 6.97 -21.64 0.47
C VAL A 232 5.99 -22.82 0.44
N LYS A 233 5.75 -23.41 -0.72
CA LYS A 233 4.85 -24.57 -0.87
C LYS A 233 5.30 -25.77 -0.03
N ASP A 234 6.60 -26.04 0.02
CA ASP A 234 7.19 -27.15 0.79
C ASP A 234 7.28 -26.85 2.30
N GLY A 235 6.87 -25.65 2.76
CA GLY A 235 7.00 -25.22 4.15
C GLY A 235 8.46 -25.02 4.61
N LYS A 236 9.40 -24.82 3.67
CA LYS A 236 10.81 -24.51 3.96
C LYS A 236 11.02 -23.03 4.26
N ALA A 237 10.08 -22.19 3.88
CA ALA A 237 9.98 -20.79 4.22
C ALA A 237 8.51 -20.42 4.45
N ASP A 238 8.26 -19.54 5.41
CA ASP A 238 6.91 -19.07 5.74
C ASP A 238 6.39 -18.10 4.68
N PHE A 239 7.29 -17.32 4.07
CA PHE A 239 6.98 -16.33 3.04
C PHE A 239 7.97 -16.40 1.87
N GLY A 240 7.57 -15.80 0.75
CA GLY A 240 8.43 -15.59 -0.41
C GLY A 240 8.41 -14.12 -0.84
N MET A 241 9.57 -13.52 -1.08
CA MET A 241 9.74 -12.16 -1.61
C MET A 241 10.14 -12.24 -3.09
N ILE A 242 9.25 -11.76 -3.96
CA ILE A 242 9.46 -11.77 -5.42
C ILE A 242 9.22 -10.38 -6.01
N PRO A 243 10.00 -9.94 -7.00
CA PRO A 243 9.71 -8.72 -7.74
C PRO A 243 8.55 -8.97 -8.72
N VAL A 244 7.56 -8.09 -8.75
CA VAL A 244 6.46 -8.17 -9.73
C VAL A 244 6.59 -7.13 -10.82
N GLU A 245 7.16 -5.97 -10.52
CA GLU A 245 7.31 -4.86 -11.45
C GLU A 245 8.54 -4.00 -11.14
N ASN A 246 9.15 -3.47 -12.18
CA ASN A 246 10.20 -2.46 -12.09
C ASN A 246 9.81 -1.28 -12.97
N CYS A 247 9.86 -0.06 -12.45
CA CYS A 247 9.43 1.17 -13.15
C CYS A 247 10.16 1.42 -14.49
N LEU A 248 11.39 0.90 -14.67
CA LEU A 248 12.18 1.06 -15.89
C LEU A 248 12.15 -0.18 -16.80
N ALA A 249 12.10 -1.38 -16.19
CA ALA A 249 12.15 -2.65 -16.93
C ALA A 249 10.75 -3.28 -17.15
N GLY A 250 9.70 -2.73 -16.52
CA GLY A 250 8.35 -3.25 -16.62
C GLY A 250 8.09 -4.49 -15.76
N SER A 251 7.06 -5.23 -16.12
CA SER A 251 6.57 -6.39 -15.36
C SER A 251 7.51 -7.60 -15.47
N VAL A 252 7.65 -8.33 -14.36
CA VAL A 252 8.40 -9.60 -14.31
C VAL A 252 7.44 -10.75 -14.61
N TYR A 253 7.19 -11.00 -15.90
CA TYR A 253 6.18 -11.98 -16.37
C TYR A 253 6.36 -13.38 -15.81
N GLU A 254 7.61 -13.82 -15.61
CA GLU A 254 7.89 -15.15 -15.01
C GLU A 254 7.21 -15.31 -13.63
N ASN A 255 7.13 -14.26 -12.84
CA ASN A 255 6.50 -14.31 -11.53
C ASN A 255 4.97 -14.34 -11.61
N TYR A 256 4.37 -13.70 -12.62
CA TYR A 256 2.95 -13.87 -12.90
C TYR A 256 2.62 -15.29 -13.34
N ASP A 257 3.45 -15.89 -14.20
CA ASP A 257 3.30 -17.29 -14.60
C ASP A 257 3.46 -18.25 -13.41
N ASN A 258 4.37 -17.96 -12.49
CA ASN A 258 4.54 -18.74 -11.28
C ASN A 258 3.33 -18.62 -10.35
N LEU A 259 2.75 -17.44 -10.16
CA LEU A 259 1.52 -17.23 -9.38
C LEU A 259 0.35 -18.03 -9.95
N LEU A 260 0.25 -18.19 -11.27
CA LEU A 260 -0.77 -19.03 -11.90
C LEU A 260 -0.51 -20.54 -11.73
N ARG A 261 0.74 -20.95 -11.56
CA ARG A 261 1.12 -22.39 -11.39
C ARG A 261 1.03 -22.87 -9.96
N PHE A 262 1.21 -21.98 -9.00
CA PHE A 262 1.18 -22.25 -7.57
C PHE A 262 -0.12 -21.67 -6.98
N ASP A 263 -1.26 -22.28 -7.32
CA ASP A 263 -2.61 -21.85 -6.98
C ASP A 263 -2.94 -21.92 -5.48
N ASP A 264 -2.09 -22.60 -4.72
CA ASP A 264 -2.12 -22.71 -3.25
C ASP A 264 -1.32 -21.60 -2.52
N ILE A 265 -0.67 -20.68 -3.27
CA ILE A 265 0.07 -19.54 -2.72
C ILE A 265 -0.70 -18.23 -2.97
N SER A 266 -0.85 -17.43 -1.92
CA SER A 266 -1.54 -16.13 -1.98
C SER A 266 -0.58 -14.97 -1.77
N ILE A 267 -0.88 -13.82 -2.40
CA ILE A 267 -0.16 -12.56 -2.15
C ILE A 267 -0.70 -11.98 -0.84
N VAL A 268 0.16 -11.85 0.16
CA VAL A 268 -0.19 -11.37 1.51
C VAL A 268 0.26 -9.94 1.76
N GLY A 269 1.06 -9.36 0.87
CA GLY A 269 1.51 -7.98 1.00
C GLY A 269 2.40 -7.54 -0.15
N SER A 270 2.73 -6.26 -0.18
CA SER A 270 3.64 -5.67 -1.16
C SER A 270 4.47 -4.55 -0.55
N ILE A 271 5.65 -4.32 -1.11
CA ILE A 271 6.54 -3.23 -0.74
C ILE A 271 7.12 -2.60 -1.99
N LYS A 272 7.21 -1.26 -2.00
CA LYS A 272 7.98 -0.52 -3.02
C LYS A 272 9.37 -0.24 -2.47
N LEU A 273 10.39 -0.73 -3.15
CA LEU A 273 11.79 -0.46 -2.83
C LEU A 273 12.37 0.49 -3.87
N ARG A 274 12.95 1.60 -3.43
CA ARG A 274 13.72 2.48 -4.31
C ARG A 274 15.04 1.80 -4.66
N ILE A 275 15.28 1.60 -5.95
CA ILE A 275 16.51 1.04 -6.47
C ILE A 275 17.50 2.16 -6.74
N GLU A 276 18.61 2.17 -6.03
CA GLU A 276 19.72 3.10 -6.24
C GLU A 276 21.00 2.31 -6.54
N HIS A 277 21.52 2.48 -7.75
CA HIS A 277 22.75 1.82 -8.15
C HIS A 277 23.97 2.62 -7.70
N SER A 278 24.94 1.91 -7.15
CA SER A 278 26.23 2.50 -6.75
C SER A 278 27.35 1.90 -7.59
N LEU A 279 28.26 2.75 -8.06
CA LEU A 279 29.50 2.30 -8.68
C LEU A 279 30.49 1.94 -7.58
N LEU A 280 30.91 0.68 -7.57
CA LEU A 280 31.84 0.14 -6.57
C LEU A 280 33.23 -0.08 -7.16
N THR A 281 34.25 0.10 -6.35
CA THR A 281 35.67 -0.20 -6.68
C THR A 281 36.38 -0.75 -5.46
N CYS A 282 37.55 -1.39 -5.64
CA CYS A 282 38.40 -1.78 -4.55
C CYS A 282 38.79 -0.59 -3.69
N LYS A 283 39.16 -0.85 -2.42
CA LYS A 283 39.57 0.19 -1.48
C LYS A 283 40.74 1.03 -2.05
N GLY A 284 40.52 2.34 -2.16
CA GLY A 284 41.48 3.28 -2.73
C GLY A 284 41.36 3.50 -4.24
N GLY A 285 40.40 2.86 -4.91
CA GLY A 285 40.12 3.12 -6.34
C GLY A 285 39.55 4.52 -6.59
N ASN A 286 39.82 5.06 -7.77
CA ASN A 286 39.32 6.35 -8.24
C ASN A 286 38.56 6.16 -9.53
N ILE A 287 37.52 6.99 -9.76
CA ILE A 287 36.68 6.95 -10.95
C ILE A 287 37.52 7.11 -12.23
N ASP A 288 38.54 7.96 -12.23
CA ASP A 288 39.42 8.20 -13.37
C ASP A 288 40.31 6.98 -13.74
N SER A 289 40.43 6.02 -12.86
CA SER A 289 41.22 4.80 -13.08
C SER A 289 40.41 3.63 -13.63
N ILE A 290 39.09 3.76 -13.72
CA ILE A 290 38.20 2.70 -14.16
C ILE A 290 38.36 2.47 -15.66
N LYS A 291 38.58 1.20 -16.04
CA LYS A 291 38.68 0.75 -17.43
C LYS A 291 37.55 -0.23 -17.80
N THR A 292 37.07 -0.97 -16.82
CA THR A 292 36.05 -2.02 -17.04
C THR A 292 35.01 -1.95 -15.92
N VAL A 293 33.73 -2.03 -16.28
CA VAL A 293 32.61 -2.08 -15.36
C VAL A 293 31.88 -3.40 -15.56
N TYR A 294 31.60 -4.08 -14.49
CA TYR A 294 30.87 -5.35 -14.44
C TYR A 294 29.48 -5.13 -13.86
N SER A 295 28.44 -5.64 -14.50
CA SER A 295 27.07 -5.61 -13.97
C SER A 295 26.17 -6.62 -14.68
N HIS A 296 24.97 -6.84 -14.10
CA HIS A 296 23.89 -7.51 -14.82
C HIS A 296 23.36 -6.62 -15.96
N PRO A 297 22.91 -7.16 -17.12
CA PRO A 297 22.38 -6.38 -18.24
C PRO A 297 21.33 -5.35 -17.84
N GLN A 298 20.41 -5.70 -16.91
CA GLN A 298 19.43 -4.76 -16.37
C GLN A 298 20.08 -3.58 -15.62
N GLY A 299 21.15 -3.81 -14.88
CA GLY A 299 21.88 -2.75 -14.20
C GLY A 299 22.49 -1.75 -15.18
N PHE A 300 23.06 -2.24 -16.28
CA PHE A 300 23.55 -1.38 -17.36
C PHE A 300 22.42 -0.57 -18.02
N ALA A 301 21.29 -1.20 -18.31
CA ALA A 301 20.14 -0.52 -18.91
C ALA A 301 19.59 0.59 -17.99
N GLN A 302 19.55 0.36 -16.69
CA GLN A 302 19.08 1.35 -15.72
C GLN A 302 20.07 2.49 -15.47
N CYS A 303 21.36 2.29 -15.75
CA CYS A 303 22.44 3.29 -15.60
C CYS A 303 22.89 3.90 -16.94
N GLN A 304 22.15 3.72 -18.02
CA GLN A 304 22.57 4.08 -19.37
C GLN A 304 23.00 5.55 -19.51
N GLU A 305 22.24 6.49 -18.95
CA GLU A 305 22.58 7.91 -19.01
C GLU A 305 23.91 8.25 -18.31
N PHE A 306 24.22 7.56 -17.23
CA PHE A 306 25.50 7.72 -16.54
C PHE A 306 26.64 7.09 -17.35
N LEU A 307 26.45 5.88 -17.85
CA LEU A 307 27.47 5.16 -18.60
C LEU A 307 27.81 5.84 -19.96
N GLN A 308 26.86 6.52 -20.59
CA GLN A 308 27.09 7.31 -21.80
C GLN A 308 28.10 8.46 -21.59
N LYS A 309 28.30 8.91 -20.35
CA LYS A 309 29.29 9.93 -20.01
C LYS A 309 30.72 9.38 -19.93
N HIS A 310 30.87 8.05 -19.97
CA HIS A 310 32.14 7.32 -19.85
C HIS A 310 32.28 6.28 -20.98
N PRO A 311 32.32 6.74 -22.26
CA PRO A 311 32.39 5.85 -23.42
C PRO A 311 33.69 5.05 -23.49
N GLU A 312 34.70 5.45 -22.72
CA GLU A 312 36.00 4.79 -22.61
C GLU A 312 35.94 3.49 -21.75
N TRP A 313 34.87 3.28 -20.98
CA TRP A 313 34.75 2.11 -20.13
C TRP A 313 34.27 0.89 -20.92
N LYS A 314 34.92 -0.24 -20.69
CA LYS A 314 34.47 -1.53 -21.20
C LYS A 314 33.38 -2.10 -20.30
N LEU A 315 32.18 -2.36 -20.83
CA LEU A 315 31.08 -2.97 -20.10
C LEU A 315 31.13 -4.49 -20.26
N VAL A 316 31.10 -5.22 -19.15
CA VAL A 316 31.11 -6.69 -19.10
C VAL A 316 29.92 -7.20 -18.31
N GLU A 317 29.12 -8.02 -18.97
CA GLU A 317 27.89 -8.59 -18.38
C GLU A 317 28.23 -9.73 -17.40
N CYS A 318 27.48 -9.75 -16.28
CA CYS A 318 27.52 -10.78 -15.26
C CYS A 318 26.12 -11.31 -14.98
N SER A 319 26.02 -12.50 -14.40
CA SER A 319 24.76 -13.15 -14.05
C SER A 319 23.96 -12.41 -12.97
N ALA A 320 24.62 -11.62 -12.12
CA ALA A 320 24.01 -10.81 -11.06
C ALA A 320 24.89 -9.61 -10.70
N THR A 321 24.30 -8.54 -10.15
CA THR A 321 25.05 -7.38 -9.65
C THR A 321 25.94 -7.73 -8.46
N THR A 322 25.49 -8.64 -7.60
CA THR A 322 26.30 -9.17 -6.49
C THR A 322 27.48 -10.02 -6.96
N ALA A 323 27.32 -10.81 -8.03
CA ALA A 323 28.42 -11.53 -8.66
C ALA A 323 29.46 -10.57 -9.27
N ALA A 324 29.01 -9.45 -9.82
CA ALA A 324 29.92 -8.40 -10.32
C ALA A 324 30.77 -7.79 -9.18
N ALA A 325 30.20 -7.56 -8.01
CA ALA A 325 30.94 -7.07 -6.85
C ALA A 325 32.03 -8.06 -6.38
N GLN A 326 31.73 -9.36 -6.38
CA GLN A 326 32.70 -10.41 -6.05
C GLN A 326 33.86 -10.51 -7.04
N LEU A 327 33.64 -10.17 -8.32
CA LEU A 327 34.70 -10.18 -9.34
C LEU A 327 35.67 -9.01 -9.22
N VAL A 328 35.24 -7.92 -8.55
CA VAL A 328 36.05 -6.71 -8.37
C VAL A 328 36.85 -6.75 -7.07
N GLU A 329 36.43 -7.57 -6.09
CA GLU A 329 37.15 -7.80 -4.82
C GLU A 329 38.44 -8.62 -5.03
#